data_a61c25b56c8c6b81575a8635f0e9700b
#
_entry.id   a61c25b56c8c6b81575a8635f0e9700b
#
_cell.length_a   1.000
_cell.length_b   1.000
_cell.length_c   1.000
_cell.angle_alpha   90.00
_cell.angle_beta   90.00
_cell.angle_gamma   90.00
#
_symmetry.space_group_name_H-M   'P 1'
#
loop_
_entity.id
_entity.type
_entity.pdbx_description
1 polymer ?
#
loop_
_entity_poly.entity_id
_entity_poly.type
_entity_poly.pdbx_seq_one_letter_code
_entity_poly.pdbx_strand_id
1 'polypeptide(L)'
;MHKELNKPIFVVGSPRSGTSILTWCLGQHPNMFPVPESNWMGEFAVNIAIAHQIGAARGIYSVLSAMDIGDDELFTAFGRSINELILRHRKDLERKRRATSKESEPKGRWVDGTPEYSLHICGLRRLFPDALFVHICRDVRAVVRSMLNFHRVSGIQLVPNEEKAYKYWLRTVSACINAEEAYGPNVVYRLRYADLVSNPESAMDSLLNFLHEPYTAKCLEPLGRRINSSNVPDDFVADDPATDPALVAQATRLSAELETNPQSSEPSPAAADALEIEFKQRTQYVAAMNRSSTAYSVLEKQNLGCD
;
A
#
# COMPACT_ATOMS: atom_id res chain seq x y z
N MET A 1 -30.31 -11.92 1.70
CA MET A 1 -29.21 -11.77 0.72
C MET A 1 -28.16 -10.89 1.39
N HIS A 2 -27.11 -11.48 1.96
CA HIS A 2 -25.97 -10.71 2.44
C HIS A 2 -25.31 -10.10 1.20
N LYS A 3 -25.39 -8.77 1.07
CA LYS A 3 -24.57 -8.03 0.11
C LYS A 3 -23.13 -8.38 0.44
N GLU A 4 -22.44 -9.08 -0.45
CA GLU A 4 -21.00 -9.33 -0.29
C GLU A 4 -20.35 -8.00 0.08
N LEU A 5 -19.66 -7.99 1.21
CA LEU A 5 -18.96 -6.79 1.68
C LEU A 5 -17.98 -6.38 0.58
N ASN A 6 -18.09 -5.14 0.14
CA ASN A 6 -17.21 -4.55 -0.86
C ASN A 6 -15.77 -4.66 -0.38
N LYS A 7 -15.01 -5.59 -0.95
CA LYS A 7 -13.61 -5.84 -0.61
C LYS A 7 -12.73 -4.74 -1.21
N PRO A 8 -12.10 -3.88 -0.39
CA PRO A 8 -11.16 -2.89 -0.93
C PRO A 8 -9.95 -3.57 -1.59
N ILE A 9 -9.37 -2.88 -2.55
CA ILE A 9 -8.20 -3.36 -3.30
C ILE A 9 -7.05 -2.39 -3.04
N PHE A 10 -5.93 -2.92 -2.59
CA PHE A 10 -4.69 -2.16 -2.41
C PHE A 10 -3.65 -2.61 -3.44
N VAL A 11 -3.21 -1.69 -4.29
CA VAL A 11 -2.08 -1.92 -5.19
C VAL A 11 -0.82 -1.42 -4.50
N VAL A 12 0.02 -2.34 -4.09
CA VAL A 12 1.22 -2.11 -3.28
C VAL A 12 2.51 -2.48 -4.02
N GLY A 13 3.62 -2.01 -3.54
CA GLY A 13 4.93 -2.27 -4.12
C GLY A 13 5.88 -1.11 -3.87
N SER A 14 7.04 -1.12 -4.53
CA SER A 14 7.92 0.04 -4.48
C SER A 14 7.32 1.21 -5.26
N PRO A 15 7.45 2.47 -4.80
CA PRO A 15 7.17 3.63 -5.65
C PRO A 15 7.88 3.48 -7.00
N ARG A 16 7.25 3.88 -8.07
CA ARG A 16 7.73 3.78 -9.47
C ARG A 16 7.72 2.37 -10.07
N SER A 17 7.15 1.36 -9.38
CA SER A 17 6.97 0.01 -9.94
C SER A 17 5.78 -0.12 -10.89
N GLY A 18 4.91 0.89 -10.99
CA GLY A 18 3.73 0.86 -11.86
C GLY A 18 2.40 0.83 -11.10
N THR A 19 2.38 1.14 -9.80
CA THR A 19 1.15 1.21 -8.99
C THR A 19 0.10 2.14 -9.60
N SER A 20 0.48 3.34 -10.01
CA SER A 20 -0.45 4.33 -10.58
C SER A 20 -1.07 3.86 -11.90
N ILE A 21 -0.30 3.27 -12.83
CA ILE A 21 -0.86 2.77 -14.09
C ILE A 21 -1.81 1.60 -13.84
N LEU A 22 -1.46 0.68 -12.94
CA LEU A 22 -2.31 -0.45 -12.60
C LEU A 22 -3.62 0.01 -11.94
N THR A 23 -3.53 0.97 -11.00
CA THR A 23 -4.71 1.58 -10.38
C THR A 23 -5.62 2.24 -11.42
N TRP A 24 -5.05 2.85 -12.45
CA TRP A 24 -5.81 3.42 -13.57
C TRP A 24 -6.47 2.35 -14.43
N CYS A 25 -5.77 1.27 -14.71
CA CYS A 25 -6.32 0.12 -15.42
C CYS A 25 -7.53 -0.46 -14.67
N LEU A 26 -7.38 -0.75 -13.40
CA LEU A 26 -8.48 -1.24 -12.56
C LEU A 26 -9.63 -0.23 -12.45
N GLY A 27 -9.32 1.06 -12.46
CA GLY A 27 -10.32 2.14 -12.46
C GLY A 27 -11.22 2.19 -13.70
N GLN A 28 -10.84 1.55 -14.81
CA GLN A 28 -11.69 1.41 -16.00
C GLN A 28 -12.74 0.30 -15.86
N HIS A 29 -12.57 -0.58 -14.88
CA HIS A 29 -13.54 -1.63 -14.61
C HIS A 29 -14.89 -1.03 -14.15
N PRO A 30 -16.05 -1.59 -14.61
CA PRO A 30 -17.37 -1.05 -14.22
C PRO A 30 -17.61 -1.03 -12.73
N ASN A 31 -17.09 -2.02 -11.99
CA ASN A 31 -17.31 -2.17 -10.54
C ASN A 31 -16.23 -1.53 -9.67
N MET A 32 -15.16 -0.96 -10.24
CA MET A 32 -14.05 -0.40 -9.48
C MET A 32 -13.83 1.08 -9.75
N PHE A 33 -13.39 1.83 -8.74
CA PHE A 33 -12.97 3.22 -8.93
C PHE A 33 -11.70 3.52 -8.12
N PRO A 34 -10.75 4.28 -8.69
CA PRO A 34 -9.53 4.61 -8.01
C PRO A 34 -9.76 5.72 -6.98
N VAL A 35 -9.14 5.63 -5.82
CA VAL A 35 -9.03 6.73 -4.87
C VAL A 35 -7.66 7.42 -5.00
N PRO A 36 -7.50 8.68 -4.54
CA PRO A 36 -6.21 9.33 -4.50
C PRO A 36 -5.22 8.59 -3.60
N GLU A 37 -3.96 8.54 -4.02
CA GLU A 37 -2.87 8.03 -3.18
C GLU A 37 -2.80 8.85 -1.88
N SER A 38 -2.82 8.15 -0.74
CA SER A 38 -2.84 8.80 0.55
C SER A 38 -2.37 7.83 1.64
N ASN A 39 -1.40 8.21 2.43
CA ASN A 39 -0.75 7.29 3.39
C ASN A 39 -1.45 7.21 4.76
N TRP A 40 -2.60 7.84 4.92
CA TRP A 40 -3.24 8.03 6.23
C TRP A 40 -3.79 6.75 6.87
N MET A 41 -4.28 5.78 6.07
CA MET A 41 -4.91 4.57 6.62
C MET A 41 -3.89 3.65 7.30
N GLY A 42 -2.66 3.59 6.81
CA GLY A 42 -1.59 2.85 7.47
C GLY A 42 -1.21 3.44 8.83
N GLU A 43 -1.07 4.76 8.89
CA GLU A 43 -0.82 5.47 10.15
C GLU A 43 -2.03 5.40 11.09
N PHE A 44 -3.25 5.46 10.55
CA PHE A 44 -4.48 5.32 11.32
C PHE A 44 -4.57 3.95 12.01
N ALA A 45 -4.19 2.87 11.32
CA ALA A 45 -4.13 1.54 11.91
C ALA A 45 -3.20 1.48 13.14
N VAL A 46 -2.02 2.09 13.05
CA VAL A 46 -1.09 2.19 14.18
C VAL A 46 -1.70 2.98 15.34
N ASN A 47 -2.37 4.10 15.04
CA ASN A 47 -2.99 4.95 16.07
C ASN A 47 -4.18 4.28 16.76
N ILE A 48 -4.97 3.46 16.06
CA ILE A 48 -6.04 2.63 16.67
C ILE A 48 -5.42 1.65 17.68
N ALA A 49 -4.34 0.95 17.31
CA ALA A 49 -3.67 0.03 18.22
C ALA A 49 -3.13 0.74 19.47
N ILE A 50 -2.55 1.94 19.31
CA ILE A 50 -2.09 2.77 20.44
C ILE A 50 -3.27 3.15 21.33
N ALA A 51 -4.37 3.63 20.75
CA ALA A 51 -5.55 4.05 21.49
C ALA A 51 -6.17 2.87 22.28
N HIS A 52 -6.25 1.69 21.67
CA HIS A 52 -6.70 0.46 22.33
C HIS A 52 -5.79 0.11 23.51
N GLN A 53 -4.47 0.07 23.32
CA GLN A 53 -3.51 -0.24 24.39
C GLN A 53 -3.63 0.74 25.58
N ILE A 54 -3.77 2.03 25.32
CA ILE A 54 -3.96 3.04 26.36
C ILE A 54 -5.27 2.81 27.12
N GLY A 55 -6.35 2.53 26.39
CA GLY A 55 -7.67 2.26 26.98
C GLY A 55 -7.65 0.96 27.82
N ALA A 56 -7.15 -0.12 27.26
CA ALA A 56 -7.07 -1.43 27.92
C ALA A 56 -6.21 -1.39 29.18
N ALA A 57 -5.13 -0.61 29.21
CA ALA A 57 -4.27 -0.46 30.37
C ALA A 57 -4.96 0.13 31.62
N ARG A 58 -6.13 0.73 31.45
CA ARG A 58 -6.93 1.29 32.57
C ARG A 58 -7.83 0.28 33.25
N GLY A 59 -7.86 -0.99 32.78
CA GLY A 59 -8.69 -2.05 33.35
C GLY A 59 -10.17 -1.67 33.38
N ILE A 60 -10.84 -2.02 34.45
CA ILE A 60 -12.30 -1.77 34.64
C ILE A 60 -12.72 -0.30 34.56
N TYR A 61 -11.79 0.64 34.58
CA TYR A 61 -12.07 2.07 34.41
C TYR A 61 -12.12 2.51 32.94
N SER A 62 -11.95 1.58 32.02
CA SER A 62 -12.07 1.82 30.58
C SER A 62 -13.26 1.04 30.04
N VAL A 63 -14.02 1.68 29.17
CA VAL A 63 -15.11 1.01 28.45
C VAL A 63 -14.62 -0.19 27.64
N LEU A 64 -13.38 -0.12 27.11
CA LEU A 64 -12.78 -1.21 26.33
C LEU A 64 -12.61 -2.48 27.18
N SER A 65 -12.00 -2.35 28.35
CA SER A 65 -11.80 -3.50 29.25
C SER A 65 -13.07 -3.88 30.01
N ALA A 66 -13.89 -2.92 30.41
CA ALA A 66 -15.13 -3.20 31.15
C ALA A 66 -16.17 -3.93 30.31
N MET A 67 -16.13 -3.80 28.98
CA MET A 67 -17.04 -4.44 28.02
C MET A 67 -16.37 -5.50 27.15
N ASP A 68 -15.12 -5.89 27.47
CA ASP A 68 -14.32 -6.86 26.71
C ASP A 68 -14.20 -6.54 25.21
N ILE A 69 -14.12 -5.25 24.86
CA ILE A 69 -13.93 -4.81 23.47
C ILE A 69 -12.49 -5.05 23.06
N GLY A 70 -12.27 -6.05 22.21
CA GLY A 70 -10.97 -6.38 21.66
C GLY A 70 -10.48 -5.39 20.61
N ASP A 71 -9.17 -5.39 20.37
CA ASP A 71 -8.58 -4.55 19.32
C ASP A 71 -9.07 -4.91 17.92
N ASP A 72 -9.25 -6.20 17.60
CA ASP A 72 -9.78 -6.65 16.31
C ASP A 72 -11.21 -6.16 16.04
N GLU A 73 -12.05 -6.11 17.07
CA GLU A 73 -13.41 -5.55 16.95
C GLU A 73 -13.35 -4.06 16.63
N LEU A 74 -12.47 -3.33 17.33
CA LEU A 74 -12.26 -1.90 17.11
C LEU A 74 -11.74 -1.64 15.69
N PHE A 75 -10.72 -2.39 15.24
CA PHE A 75 -10.20 -2.30 13.87
C PHE A 75 -11.29 -2.53 12.83
N THR A 76 -12.05 -3.59 12.96
CA THR A 76 -13.13 -3.95 12.03
C THR A 76 -14.24 -2.88 11.98
N ALA A 77 -14.62 -2.32 13.13
CA ALA A 77 -15.62 -1.26 13.22
C ALA A 77 -15.17 0.01 12.47
N PHE A 78 -13.92 0.45 12.69
CA PHE A 78 -13.37 1.61 11.99
C PHE A 78 -13.16 1.35 10.50
N GLY A 79 -12.66 0.19 10.12
CA GLY A 79 -12.49 -0.19 8.72
C GLY A 79 -13.81 -0.19 7.96
N ARG A 80 -14.89 -0.71 8.57
CA ARG A 80 -16.25 -0.64 8.01
C ARG A 80 -16.70 0.80 7.81
N SER A 81 -16.52 1.64 8.82
CA SER A 81 -16.90 3.06 8.75
C SER A 81 -16.14 3.80 7.64
N ILE A 82 -14.83 3.55 7.50
CA ILE A 82 -14.01 4.12 6.43
C ILE A 82 -14.53 3.67 5.06
N ASN A 83 -14.78 2.37 4.88
CA ASN A 83 -15.29 1.81 3.64
C ASN A 83 -16.63 2.46 3.24
N GLU A 84 -17.56 2.58 4.18
CA GLU A 84 -18.86 3.24 3.97
C GLU A 84 -18.70 4.71 3.58
N LEU A 85 -17.80 5.46 4.23
CA LEU A 85 -17.53 6.85 3.91
C LEU A 85 -16.99 7.00 2.48
N ILE A 86 -16.01 6.19 2.09
CA ILE A 86 -15.43 6.22 0.74
C ILE A 86 -16.52 5.94 -0.32
N LEU A 87 -17.32 4.91 -0.12
CA LEU A 87 -18.38 4.53 -1.04
C LEU A 87 -19.49 5.59 -1.12
N ARG A 88 -19.85 6.22 0.00
CA ARG A 88 -20.83 7.30 0.04
C ARG A 88 -20.37 8.53 -0.74
N HIS A 89 -19.09 8.90 -0.60
CA HIS A 89 -18.51 10.09 -1.24
C HIS A 89 -17.96 9.85 -2.64
N ARG A 90 -18.13 8.65 -3.21
CA ARG A 90 -17.64 8.31 -4.54
C ARG A 90 -18.08 9.31 -5.62
N LYS A 91 -19.38 9.65 -5.64
CA LYS A 91 -19.94 10.58 -6.63
C LYS A 91 -19.32 11.98 -6.54
N ASP A 92 -18.90 12.41 -5.37
CA ASP A 92 -18.21 13.67 -5.14
C ASP A 92 -16.81 13.66 -5.76
N LEU A 93 -16.10 12.54 -5.61
CA LEU A 93 -14.79 12.33 -6.22
C LEU A 93 -14.88 12.31 -7.76
N GLU A 94 -15.84 11.59 -8.32
CA GLU A 94 -16.08 11.52 -9.77
C GLU A 94 -16.41 12.91 -10.33
N ARG A 95 -17.26 13.68 -9.66
CA ARG A 95 -17.59 15.06 -10.04
C ARG A 95 -16.37 15.97 -10.01
N LYS A 96 -15.53 15.90 -8.98
CA LYS A 96 -14.32 16.72 -8.88
C LYS A 96 -13.30 16.39 -9.96
N ARG A 97 -13.22 15.14 -10.40
CA ARG A 97 -12.35 14.70 -11.49
C ARG A 97 -12.89 15.01 -12.88
N ARG A 98 -14.06 15.65 -12.97
CA ARG A 98 -14.77 15.88 -14.25
C ARG A 98 -14.94 14.59 -15.07
N ALA A 99 -15.09 13.47 -14.38
CA ALA A 99 -15.32 12.19 -15.01
C ALA A 99 -16.73 12.20 -15.61
N THR A 100 -16.81 12.27 -16.94
CA THR A 100 -18.07 12.22 -17.71
C THR A 100 -18.54 10.77 -17.87
N SER A 101 -18.56 9.98 -16.82
CA SER A 101 -19.12 8.65 -16.95
C SER A 101 -20.64 8.75 -17.00
N LYS A 102 -21.20 8.45 -18.15
CA LYS A 102 -22.64 8.25 -18.36
C LYS A 102 -23.15 6.92 -17.77
N GLU A 103 -22.29 6.19 -17.08
CA GLU A 103 -22.63 4.86 -16.56
C GLU A 103 -23.38 4.99 -15.24
N SER A 104 -24.61 4.51 -15.24
CA SER A 104 -25.59 4.60 -14.16
C SER A 104 -25.41 3.57 -13.03
N GLU A 105 -24.45 2.65 -13.14
CA GLU A 105 -24.25 1.60 -12.15
C GLU A 105 -23.31 2.08 -11.02
N PRO A 106 -23.68 1.79 -9.76
CA PRO A 106 -22.81 2.16 -8.64
C PRO A 106 -21.60 1.25 -8.60
N LYS A 107 -20.41 1.80 -8.86
CA LYS A 107 -19.14 1.11 -8.61
C LYS A 107 -19.06 0.70 -7.15
N GLY A 108 -18.89 -0.59 -6.91
CA GLY A 108 -19.01 -1.17 -5.56
C GLY A 108 -17.70 -1.26 -4.81
N ARG A 109 -16.54 -1.10 -5.47
CA ARG A 109 -15.22 -1.31 -4.88
C ARG A 109 -14.29 -0.13 -5.20
N TRP A 110 -13.47 0.24 -4.22
CA TRP A 110 -12.41 1.23 -4.44
C TRP A 110 -11.04 0.56 -4.49
N VAL A 111 -10.14 1.21 -5.24
CA VAL A 111 -8.75 0.78 -5.43
C VAL A 111 -7.85 1.90 -4.95
N ASP A 112 -6.96 1.61 -4.00
CA ASP A 112 -5.93 2.52 -3.53
C ASP A 112 -4.56 2.04 -4.00
N GLY A 113 -3.84 2.90 -4.72
CA GLY A 113 -2.53 2.59 -5.29
C GLY A 113 -1.37 3.25 -4.55
N THR A 114 -1.54 3.58 -3.28
CA THR A 114 -0.48 4.15 -2.44
C THR A 114 0.66 3.15 -2.24
N PRO A 115 1.84 3.36 -2.83
CA PRO A 115 2.93 2.38 -2.78
C PRO A 115 3.41 2.06 -1.35
N GLU A 116 3.42 3.07 -0.49
CA GLU A 116 3.87 2.98 0.90
C GLU A 116 3.01 2.05 1.76
N TYR A 117 1.79 1.72 1.31
CA TYR A 117 0.97 0.71 1.98
C TYR A 117 1.59 -0.68 1.99
N SER A 118 2.61 -0.93 1.16
CA SER A 118 3.48 -2.10 1.28
C SER A 118 4.02 -2.31 2.70
N LEU A 119 4.29 -1.22 3.43
CA LEU A 119 4.81 -1.24 4.80
C LEU A 119 3.71 -1.36 5.87
N HIS A 120 2.45 -1.44 5.46
CA HIS A 120 1.29 -1.38 6.34
C HIS A 120 0.28 -2.49 6.12
N ILE A 121 0.62 -3.52 5.33
CA ILE A 121 -0.33 -4.57 4.91
C ILE A 121 -0.99 -5.25 6.13
N CYS A 122 -0.24 -5.55 7.18
CA CYS A 122 -0.77 -6.13 8.43
C CYS A 122 -1.86 -5.21 9.04
N GLY A 123 -1.56 -3.94 9.27
CA GLY A 123 -2.52 -2.99 9.85
C GLY A 123 -3.73 -2.75 8.95
N LEU A 124 -3.54 -2.72 7.63
CA LEU A 124 -4.64 -2.58 6.66
C LEU A 124 -5.54 -3.83 6.64
N ARG A 125 -4.97 -5.02 6.79
CA ARG A 125 -5.76 -6.25 6.91
C ARG A 125 -6.60 -6.28 8.19
N ARG A 126 -6.09 -5.75 9.28
CA ARG A 126 -6.88 -5.62 10.52
C ARG A 126 -8.05 -4.64 10.35
N LEU A 127 -7.86 -3.53 9.62
CA LEU A 127 -8.94 -2.60 9.27
C LEU A 127 -9.94 -3.23 8.28
N PHE A 128 -9.43 -3.93 7.29
CA PHE A 128 -10.20 -4.49 6.18
C PHE A 128 -9.86 -5.99 6.02
N PRO A 129 -10.43 -6.87 6.86
CA PRO A 129 -10.10 -8.31 6.83
C PRO A 129 -10.31 -8.99 5.47
N ASP A 130 -11.25 -8.47 4.68
CA ASP A 130 -11.57 -8.97 3.34
C ASP A 130 -10.81 -8.26 2.20
N ALA A 131 -9.89 -7.34 2.51
CA ALA A 131 -9.12 -6.62 1.50
C ALA A 131 -8.25 -7.57 0.68
N LEU A 132 -8.11 -7.25 -0.61
CA LEU A 132 -7.19 -7.91 -1.52
C LEU A 132 -6.02 -6.97 -1.84
N PHE A 133 -4.82 -7.55 -1.92
CA PHE A 133 -3.59 -6.81 -2.18
C PHE A 133 -2.99 -7.27 -3.51
N VAL A 134 -2.56 -6.33 -4.33
CA VAL A 134 -1.86 -6.60 -5.57
C VAL A 134 -0.44 -6.06 -5.44
N HIS A 135 0.53 -6.94 -5.26
CA HIS A 135 1.94 -6.57 -5.26
C HIS A 135 2.43 -6.45 -6.70
N ILE A 136 2.60 -5.22 -7.20
CA ILE A 136 3.22 -5.00 -8.50
C ILE A 136 4.74 -4.89 -8.34
N CYS A 137 5.48 -5.84 -8.91
CA CYS A 137 6.94 -5.86 -8.92
C CYS A 137 7.50 -5.48 -10.29
N ARG A 138 8.64 -4.80 -10.27
CA ARG A 138 9.33 -4.31 -11.46
C ARG A 138 10.83 -4.36 -11.24
N ASP A 139 11.59 -4.54 -12.33
CA ASP A 139 13.05 -4.50 -12.33
C ASP A 139 13.60 -3.34 -11.49
N VAL A 140 14.49 -3.66 -10.57
CA VAL A 140 15.02 -2.71 -9.59
C VAL A 140 15.77 -1.54 -10.24
N ARG A 141 16.55 -1.79 -11.30
CA ARG A 141 17.32 -0.74 -11.97
C ARG A 141 16.40 0.26 -12.66
N ALA A 142 15.32 -0.25 -13.29
CA ALA A 142 14.29 0.60 -13.88
C ALA A 142 13.57 1.46 -12.83
N VAL A 143 13.31 0.89 -11.64
CA VAL A 143 12.67 1.60 -10.53
C VAL A 143 13.59 2.65 -9.95
N VAL A 144 14.85 2.33 -9.67
CA VAL A 144 15.87 3.27 -9.14
C VAL A 144 16.08 4.44 -10.10
N ARG A 145 16.28 4.17 -11.40
CA ARG A 145 16.35 5.22 -12.43
C ARG A 145 15.13 6.15 -12.39
N SER A 146 13.94 5.58 -12.25
CA SER A 146 12.69 6.34 -12.18
C SER A 146 12.57 7.15 -10.89
N MET A 147 13.03 6.65 -9.74
CA MET A 147 13.03 7.38 -8.48
C MET A 147 13.93 8.60 -8.52
N LEU A 148 15.16 8.44 -9.02
CA LEU A 148 16.15 9.50 -9.13
C LEU A 148 15.72 10.64 -10.05
N ASN A 149 14.92 10.34 -11.07
CA ASN A 149 14.41 11.31 -12.04
C ASN A 149 12.99 11.80 -11.76
N PHE A 150 12.36 11.42 -10.66
CA PHE A 150 10.97 11.78 -10.35
C PHE A 150 10.75 13.27 -10.25
N HIS A 151 11.72 14.04 -9.78
CA HIS A 151 11.68 15.50 -9.70
C HIS A 151 11.43 16.19 -11.05
N ARG A 152 11.78 15.57 -12.17
CA ARG A 152 11.56 16.11 -13.53
C ARG A 152 10.09 16.23 -13.90
N VAL A 153 9.23 15.48 -13.23
CA VAL A 153 7.79 15.46 -13.51
C VAL A 153 7.00 16.08 -12.37
N SER A 154 7.41 15.81 -11.13
CA SER A 154 6.67 16.24 -9.94
C SER A 154 7.22 17.53 -9.31
N GLY A 155 8.45 17.92 -9.64
CA GLY A 155 9.19 18.96 -8.91
C GLY A 155 9.69 18.51 -7.53
N ILE A 156 9.39 17.26 -7.11
CA ILE A 156 9.72 16.72 -5.79
C ILE A 156 10.81 15.66 -5.92
N GLN A 157 11.87 15.79 -5.15
CA GLN A 157 12.90 14.78 -5.05
C GLN A 157 12.41 13.63 -4.16
N LEU A 158 12.16 12.46 -4.77
CA LEU A 158 11.63 11.29 -4.07
C LEU A 158 12.67 10.65 -3.13
N VAL A 159 13.92 10.60 -3.59
CA VAL A 159 15.06 10.05 -2.85
C VAL A 159 16.28 10.94 -3.05
N PRO A 160 17.16 11.12 -2.04
CA PRO A 160 18.30 12.01 -2.14
C PRO A 160 19.43 11.47 -3.03
N ASN A 161 19.60 10.15 -3.13
CA ASN A 161 20.65 9.50 -3.90
C ASN A 161 20.28 8.05 -4.25
N GLU A 162 21.16 7.41 -5.00
CA GLU A 162 20.99 6.04 -5.49
C GLU A 162 20.94 5.01 -4.36
N GLU A 163 21.81 5.12 -3.36
CA GLU A 163 21.84 4.23 -2.21
C GLU A 163 20.48 4.22 -1.47
N LYS A 164 19.88 5.39 -1.28
CA LYS A 164 18.57 5.50 -0.65
C LYS A 164 17.45 4.95 -1.54
N ALA A 165 17.58 5.05 -2.87
CA ALA A 165 16.64 4.43 -3.81
C ALA A 165 16.65 2.90 -3.69
N TYR A 166 17.84 2.26 -3.68
CA TYR A 166 17.96 0.82 -3.47
C TYR A 166 17.44 0.38 -2.10
N LYS A 167 17.76 1.09 -1.02
CA LYS A 167 17.26 0.81 0.33
C LYS A 167 15.72 0.92 0.40
N TYR A 168 15.15 1.92 -0.26
CA TYR A 168 13.71 2.10 -0.31
C TYR A 168 13.03 0.96 -1.07
N TRP A 169 13.56 0.60 -2.23
CA TRP A 169 13.06 -0.52 -3.02
C TRP A 169 13.12 -1.82 -2.22
N LEU A 170 14.26 -2.17 -1.64
CA LEU A 170 14.42 -3.37 -0.82
C LEU A 170 13.40 -3.41 0.32
N ARG A 171 13.26 -2.32 1.06
CA ARG A 171 12.33 -2.23 2.19
C ARG A 171 10.88 -2.49 1.79
N THR A 172 10.41 -1.85 0.73
CA THR A 172 9.01 -1.96 0.29
C THR A 172 8.72 -3.31 -0.36
N VAL A 173 9.66 -3.82 -1.16
CA VAL A 173 9.50 -5.12 -1.84
C VAL A 173 9.60 -6.27 -0.84
N SER A 174 10.55 -6.24 0.10
CA SER A 174 10.63 -7.27 1.15
C SER A 174 9.36 -7.30 2.01
N ALA A 175 8.76 -6.15 2.32
CA ALA A 175 7.51 -6.10 3.05
C ALA A 175 6.35 -6.75 2.25
N CYS A 176 6.31 -6.56 0.93
CA CYS A 176 5.34 -7.25 0.08
C CYS A 176 5.57 -8.76 0.05
N ILE A 177 6.82 -9.22 -0.07
CA ILE A 177 7.17 -10.65 -0.06
C ILE A 177 6.75 -11.28 1.27
N ASN A 178 7.07 -10.64 2.40
CA ASN A 178 6.65 -11.12 3.72
C ASN A 178 5.12 -11.25 3.82
N ALA A 179 4.38 -10.31 3.22
CA ALA A 179 2.92 -10.38 3.17
C ALA A 179 2.40 -11.49 2.24
N GLU A 180 3.07 -11.75 1.11
CA GLU A 180 2.75 -12.88 0.23
C GLU A 180 2.93 -14.21 0.96
N GLU A 181 4.03 -14.37 1.70
CA GLU A 181 4.29 -15.57 2.50
C GLU A 181 3.29 -15.74 3.64
N ALA A 182 2.97 -14.64 4.33
CA ALA A 182 2.08 -14.66 5.47
C ALA A 182 0.63 -14.98 5.09
N TYR A 183 0.13 -14.35 4.03
CA TYR A 183 -1.30 -14.38 3.72
C TYR A 183 -1.66 -15.24 2.50
N GLY A 184 -0.67 -15.64 1.71
CA GLY A 184 -0.83 -16.51 0.54
C GLY A 184 -1.51 -15.84 -0.66
N PRO A 185 -1.63 -16.62 -1.77
CA PRO A 185 -2.05 -16.10 -3.08
C PRO A 185 -3.54 -15.75 -3.16
N ASN A 186 -4.36 -16.16 -2.19
CA ASN A 186 -5.77 -15.79 -2.13
C ASN A 186 -6.00 -14.39 -1.53
N VAL A 187 -4.96 -13.77 -0.95
CA VAL A 187 -5.02 -12.45 -0.32
C VAL A 187 -4.07 -11.46 -0.97
N VAL A 188 -2.86 -11.90 -1.31
CA VAL A 188 -1.84 -11.09 -1.97
C VAL A 188 -1.50 -11.73 -3.31
N TYR A 189 -1.71 -11.00 -4.40
CA TYR A 189 -1.39 -11.44 -5.76
C TYR A 189 -0.15 -10.71 -6.26
N ARG A 190 0.86 -11.45 -6.71
CA ARG A 190 2.04 -10.86 -7.35
C ARG A 190 1.80 -10.66 -8.83
N LEU A 191 1.91 -9.41 -9.29
CA LEU A 191 1.88 -9.04 -10.70
C LEU A 191 3.24 -8.50 -11.13
N ARG A 192 3.86 -9.12 -12.13
CA ARG A 192 5.08 -8.58 -12.71
C ARG A 192 4.73 -7.47 -13.71
N TYR A 193 5.37 -6.33 -13.57
CA TYR A 193 5.20 -5.21 -14.51
C TYR A 193 5.54 -5.61 -15.95
N ALA A 194 6.54 -6.47 -16.12
CA ALA A 194 6.93 -7.03 -17.41
C ALA A 194 5.76 -7.77 -18.09
N ASP A 195 5.01 -8.59 -17.35
CA ASP A 195 3.85 -9.32 -17.89
C ASP A 195 2.73 -8.35 -18.30
N LEU A 196 2.48 -7.33 -17.48
CA LEU A 196 1.48 -6.31 -17.79
C LEU A 196 1.78 -5.54 -19.08
N VAL A 197 3.07 -5.39 -19.43
CA VAL A 197 3.51 -4.68 -20.65
C VAL A 197 3.59 -5.64 -21.84
N SER A 198 4.12 -6.84 -21.68
CA SER A 198 4.36 -7.79 -22.78
C SER A 198 3.13 -8.62 -23.14
N ASN A 199 2.29 -8.98 -22.15
CA ASN A 199 1.11 -9.80 -22.31
C ASN A 199 -0.10 -9.23 -21.54
N PRO A 200 -0.52 -7.98 -21.84
CA PRO A 200 -1.47 -7.23 -21.03
C PRO A 200 -2.82 -7.92 -20.86
N GLU A 201 -3.33 -8.58 -21.87
CA GLU A 201 -4.61 -9.29 -21.81
C GLU A 201 -4.57 -10.45 -20.81
N SER A 202 -3.58 -11.32 -20.91
CA SER A 202 -3.42 -12.47 -20.00
C SER A 202 -3.13 -12.02 -18.56
N ALA A 203 -2.28 -11.01 -18.39
CA ALA A 203 -1.95 -10.46 -17.07
C ALA A 203 -3.19 -9.84 -16.40
N MET A 204 -3.99 -9.09 -17.16
CA MET A 204 -5.21 -8.47 -16.65
C MET A 204 -6.31 -9.50 -16.38
N ASP A 205 -6.47 -10.50 -17.21
CA ASP A 205 -7.45 -11.59 -16.99
C ASP A 205 -7.13 -12.35 -15.69
N SER A 206 -5.87 -12.75 -15.50
CA SER A 206 -5.43 -13.43 -14.29
C SER A 206 -5.64 -12.55 -13.03
N LEU A 207 -5.34 -11.25 -13.12
CA LEU A 207 -5.56 -10.31 -12.04
C LEU A 207 -7.05 -10.15 -11.72
N LEU A 208 -7.91 -9.97 -12.73
CA LEU A 208 -9.35 -9.82 -12.51
C LEU A 208 -9.98 -11.08 -11.93
N ASN A 209 -9.51 -12.27 -12.36
CA ASN A 209 -9.92 -13.54 -11.75
C ASN A 209 -9.54 -13.60 -10.25
N PHE A 210 -8.33 -13.18 -9.87
CA PHE A 210 -7.93 -13.06 -8.47
C PHE A 210 -8.83 -12.07 -7.71
N LEU A 211 -9.20 -10.98 -8.33
CA LEU A 211 -10.08 -9.97 -7.74
C LEU A 211 -11.55 -10.39 -7.69
N HIS A 212 -11.89 -11.56 -8.24
CA HIS A 212 -13.27 -12.08 -8.41
C HIS A 212 -14.15 -11.14 -9.24
N GLU A 213 -13.58 -10.56 -10.28
CA GLU A 213 -14.27 -9.65 -11.19
C GLU A 213 -14.23 -10.18 -12.63
N PRO A 214 -15.28 -9.96 -13.41
CA PRO A 214 -15.28 -10.38 -14.80
C PRO A 214 -14.24 -9.61 -15.63
N TYR A 215 -13.62 -10.30 -16.59
CA TYR A 215 -12.70 -9.64 -17.51
C TYR A 215 -13.39 -8.56 -18.35
N THR A 216 -12.69 -7.44 -18.53
CA THR A 216 -13.07 -6.37 -19.45
C THR A 216 -11.86 -5.75 -20.13
N ALA A 217 -11.88 -5.68 -21.46
CA ALA A 217 -10.80 -5.05 -22.22
C ALA A 217 -10.64 -3.54 -21.94
N LYS A 218 -11.65 -2.89 -21.35
CA LYS A 218 -11.54 -1.48 -20.92
C LYS A 218 -10.38 -1.26 -19.96
N CYS A 219 -10.04 -2.26 -19.14
CA CYS A 219 -8.90 -2.17 -18.22
C CYS A 219 -7.55 -2.05 -18.95
N LEU A 220 -7.47 -2.33 -20.24
CA LEU A 220 -6.25 -2.18 -21.03
C LEU A 220 -6.08 -0.79 -21.66
N GLU A 221 -7.15 0.01 -21.74
CA GLU A 221 -7.13 1.31 -22.39
C GLU A 221 -6.02 2.25 -21.89
N PRO A 222 -5.74 2.32 -20.56
CA PRO A 222 -4.65 3.16 -20.06
C PRO A 222 -3.26 2.74 -20.55
N LEU A 223 -3.04 1.46 -20.84
CA LEU A 223 -1.74 0.95 -21.29
C LEU A 223 -1.36 1.43 -22.70
N GLY A 224 -2.35 1.75 -23.52
CA GLY A 224 -2.15 2.34 -24.86
C GLY A 224 -1.62 3.78 -24.81
N ARG A 225 -1.62 4.42 -23.67
CA ARG A 225 -1.06 5.75 -23.47
C ARG A 225 0.23 5.63 -22.68
N ARG A 226 1.34 6.20 -23.18
CA ARG A 226 2.59 6.30 -22.40
C ARG A 226 2.33 7.15 -21.15
N ILE A 227 1.90 6.52 -20.08
CA ILE A 227 1.76 7.18 -18.79
C ILE A 227 3.15 7.24 -18.19
N ASN A 228 3.76 8.48 -18.32
CA ASN A 228 5.03 8.58 -17.94
C ASN A 228 5.42 8.79 -16.64
N SER A 229 6.10 8.23 -16.45
CA SER A 229 7.03 7.98 -15.56
C SER A 229 7.95 9.09 -15.30
N SER A 230 8.90 9.25 -15.02
CA SER A 230 9.81 10.26 -14.54
C SER A 230 10.61 10.99 -15.64
N ASN A 231 10.24 10.89 -16.90
CA ASN A 231 11.01 11.44 -18.03
C ASN A 231 12.49 11.11 -17.92
N VAL A 232 12.79 9.84 -17.63
CA VAL A 232 14.16 9.37 -17.50
C VAL A 232 14.84 9.52 -18.85
N PRO A 233 15.97 10.25 -18.95
CA PRO A 233 16.73 10.32 -20.19
C PRO A 233 17.22 8.93 -20.60
N ASP A 234 17.27 8.66 -21.90
CA ASP A 234 17.65 7.34 -22.41
C ASP A 234 19.11 7.00 -22.05
N ASP A 235 19.98 8.00 -21.99
CA ASP A 235 21.39 7.91 -21.62
C ASP A 235 21.65 7.97 -20.10
N PHE A 236 20.61 8.16 -19.27
CA PHE A 236 20.80 8.19 -17.81
C PHE A 236 21.14 6.80 -17.27
N VAL A 237 22.25 6.70 -16.60
CA VAL A 237 22.71 5.50 -15.87
C VAL A 237 22.73 5.83 -14.38
N ALA A 238 22.23 4.91 -13.56
CA ALA A 238 22.37 4.97 -12.12
C ALA A 238 23.65 4.17 -11.77
N ASP A 239 24.74 4.86 -11.57
CA ASP A 239 26.10 4.30 -11.37
C ASP A 239 26.92 5.15 -10.38
N ASP A 240 26.27 5.71 -9.37
CA ASP A 240 26.93 6.50 -8.33
C ASP A 240 28.00 5.64 -7.63
N PRO A 241 29.30 5.97 -7.75
CA PRO A 241 30.39 5.20 -7.14
C PRO A 241 30.34 5.20 -5.60
N ALA A 242 29.58 6.07 -4.99
CA ALA A 242 29.35 6.10 -3.54
C ALA A 242 28.32 5.06 -3.08
N THR A 243 27.57 4.45 -4.00
CA THR A 243 26.58 3.41 -3.66
C THR A 243 27.28 2.10 -3.31
N ASP A 244 26.91 1.50 -2.17
CA ASP A 244 27.47 0.21 -1.73
C ASP A 244 27.19 -0.90 -2.77
N PRO A 245 28.22 -1.51 -3.37
CA PRO A 245 28.05 -2.58 -4.35
C PRO A 245 27.33 -3.82 -3.79
N ALA A 246 27.47 -4.11 -2.49
CA ALA A 246 26.78 -5.23 -1.84
C ALA A 246 25.28 -5.00 -1.80
N LEU A 247 24.83 -3.76 -1.53
CA LEU A 247 23.44 -3.36 -1.57
C LEU A 247 22.85 -3.51 -2.98
N VAL A 248 23.57 -3.06 -4.01
CA VAL A 248 23.15 -3.20 -5.42
C VAL A 248 23.03 -4.67 -5.81
N ALA A 249 24.02 -5.50 -5.42
CA ALA A 249 24.01 -6.94 -5.69
C ALA A 249 22.81 -7.64 -4.98
N GLN A 250 22.54 -7.29 -3.74
CA GLN A 250 21.38 -7.80 -2.98
C GLN A 250 20.05 -7.46 -3.69
N ALA A 251 19.87 -6.19 -4.05
CA ALA A 251 18.66 -5.73 -4.71
C ALA A 251 18.46 -6.37 -6.10
N THR A 252 19.54 -6.46 -6.87
CA THR A 252 19.52 -7.08 -8.20
C THR A 252 19.19 -8.57 -8.13
N ARG A 253 19.74 -9.30 -7.17
CA ARG A 253 19.42 -10.72 -6.95
C ARG A 253 17.96 -10.90 -6.57
N LEU A 254 17.46 -10.13 -5.59
CA LEU A 254 16.05 -10.20 -5.21
C LEU A 254 15.09 -9.84 -6.36
N SER A 255 15.48 -8.85 -7.19
CA SER A 255 14.70 -8.49 -8.39
C SER A 255 14.65 -9.64 -9.39
N ALA A 256 15.77 -10.34 -9.64
CA ALA A 256 15.81 -11.50 -10.52
C ALA A 256 15.00 -12.69 -9.97
N GLU A 257 15.03 -12.91 -8.65
CA GLU A 257 14.22 -13.94 -8.00
C GLU A 257 12.72 -13.68 -8.18
N LEU A 258 12.26 -12.44 -8.06
CA LEU A 258 10.86 -12.08 -8.28
C LEU A 258 10.39 -12.28 -9.72
N GLU A 259 11.28 -12.10 -10.69
CA GLU A 259 10.98 -12.31 -12.11
C GLU A 259 10.90 -13.81 -12.48
N THR A 260 11.64 -14.68 -11.78
CA THR A 260 11.79 -16.08 -12.13
C THR A 260 11.00 -17.03 -11.24
N ASN A 261 10.92 -16.73 -9.94
CA ASN A 261 10.29 -17.63 -8.98
C ASN A 261 8.78 -17.40 -8.89
N PRO A 262 7.98 -18.48 -8.85
CA PRO A 262 6.55 -18.34 -8.58
C PRO A 262 6.32 -17.80 -7.16
N GLN A 263 5.18 -17.18 -6.96
CA GLN A 263 4.68 -16.83 -5.65
C GLN A 263 4.44 -18.12 -4.82
N SER A 264 4.59 -18.02 -3.49
CA SER A 264 4.21 -19.13 -2.59
C SER A 264 2.76 -19.56 -2.82
N SER A 265 2.52 -20.86 -2.88
CA SER A 265 1.19 -21.42 -3.12
C SER A 265 0.31 -21.46 -1.87
N GLU A 266 0.91 -21.37 -0.67
CA GLU A 266 0.20 -21.49 0.60
C GLU A 266 0.64 -20.41 1.59
N PRO A 267 -0.29 -19.96 2.48
CA PRO A 267 0.05 -19.04 3.55
C PRO A 267 0.91 -19.71 4.63
N SER A 268 1.82 -18.95 5.21
CA SER A 268 2.67 -19.39 6.34
C SER A 268 2.19 -18.75 7.64
N PRO A 269 1.67 -19.52 8.61
CA PRO A 269 1.31 -19.00 9.92
C PRO A 269 2.48 -18.33 10.64
N ALA A 270 3.69 -18.89 10.53
CA ALA A 270 4.89 -18.31 11.14
C ALA A 270 5.24 -16.93 10.54
N ALA A 271 5.07 -16.75 9.24
CA ALA A 271 5.26 -15.45 8.59
C ALA A 271 4.15 -14.44 9.00
N ALA A 272 2.92 -14.91 9.18
CA ALA A 272 1.83 -14.07 9.68
C ALA A 272 2.09 -13.61 11.12
N ASP A 273 2.55 -14.49 12.01
CA ASP A 273 2.94 -14.16 13.38
C ASP A 273 4.09 -13.14 13.40
N ALA A 274 5.07 -13.28 12.49
CA ALA A 274 6.17 -12.34 12.37
C ALA A 274 5.68 -10.92 11.98
N LEU A 275 4.73 -10.81 11.04
CA LEU A 275 4.13 -9.52 10.67
C LEU A 275 3.33 -8.89 11.82
N GLU A 276 2.62 -9.68 12.61
CA GLU A 276 1.91 -9.20 13.81
C GLU A 276 2.90 -8.70 14.88
N ILE A 277 4.02 -9.37 15.07
CA ILE A 277 5.09 -8.93 15.98
C ILE A 277 5.68 -7.60 15.48
N GLU A 278 5.99 -7.48 14.18
CA GLU A 278 6.50 -6.24 13.58
C GLU A 278 5.51 -5.08 13.75
N PHE A 279 4.22 -5.32 13.49
CA PHE A 279 3.17 -4.32 13.69
C PHE A 279 3.08 -3.86 15.15
N LYS A 280 3.15 -4.79 16.12
CA LYS A 280 3.18 -4.47 17.55
C LYS A 280 4.41 -3.66 17.95
N GLN A 281 5.60 -4.03 17.44
CA GLN A 281 6.84 -3.29 17.70
C GLN A 281 6.76 -1.86 17.13
N ARG A 282 6.24 -1.71 15.91
CA ARG A 282 6.00 -0.37 15.32
C ARG A 282 5.04 0.45 16.17
N THR A 283 3.94 -0.14 16.63
CA THR A 283 2.97 0.52 17.51
C THR A 283 3.63 1.01 18.81
N GLN A 284 4.44 0.16 19.44
CA GLN A 284 5.17 0.52 20.66
C GLN A 284 6.18 1.65 20.42
N TYR A 285 6.91 1.59 19.31
CA TYR A 285 7.85 2.64 18.92
C TYR A 285 7.16 3.98 18.73
N VAL A 286 6.08 4.05 17.96
CA VAL A 286 5.31 5.28 17.71
C VAL A 286 4.71 5.82 19.01
N ALA A 287 4.17 4.96 19.87
CA ALA A 287 3.65 5.35 21.18
C ALA A 287 4.74 5.94 22.09
N ALA A 288 5.95 5.41 22.04
CA ALA A 288 7.08 5.94 22.81
C ALA A 288 7.53 7.32 22.28
N MET A 289 7.62 7.47 20.96
CA MET A 289 7.97 8.75 20.32
C MET A 289 6.95 9.84 20.64
N ASN A 290 5.65 9.54 20.59
CA ASN A 290 4.59 10.49 20.93
C ASN A 290 4.67 10.95 22.39
N ARG A 291 4.97 10.04 23.32
CA ARG A 291 5.16 10.39 24.74
C ARG A 291 6.36 11.29 24.95
N SER A 292 7.47 11.00 24.30
CA SER A 292 8.70 11.81 24.40
C SER A 292 8.49 13.21 23.84
N SER A 293 7.81 13.34 22.69
CA SER A 293 7.48 14.63 22.09
C SER A 293 6.56 15.48 23.00
N THR A 294 5.56 14.85 23.60
CA THR A 294 4.65 15.54 24.54
C THR A 294 5.39 16.01 25.81
N ALA A 295 6.28 15.17 26.37
CA ALA A 295 7.08 15.54 27.53
C ALA A 295 8.01 16.73 27.22
N TYR A 296 8.63 16.74 26.03
CA TYR A 296 9.48 17.84 25.58
C TYR A 296 8.71 19.15 25.44
N SER A 297 7.54 19.12 24.83
CA SER A 297 6.68 20.31 24.65
C SER A 297 6.16 20.88 25.98
N VAL A 298 5.93 20.04 26.99
CA VAL A 298 5.54 20.48 28.35
C VAL A 298 6.72 21.19 29.05
N LEU A 299 7.93 20.61 28.94
CA LEU A 299 9.14 21.21 29.50
C LEU A 299 9.49 22.55 28.84
N GLU A 300 9.34 22.68 27.53
CA GLU A 300 9.53 23.96 26.83
C GLU A 300 8.54 25.03 27.32
N LYS A 301 7.26 24.69 27.48
CA LYS A 301 6.25 25.63 27.99
C LYS A 301 6.57 26.07 29.44
N GLN A 302 7.01 25.15 30.29
CA GLN A 302 7.43 25.48 31.63
C GLN A 302 8.68 26.40 31.68
N ASN A 303 9.64 26.17 30.76
CA ASN A 303 10.84 26.98 30.65
C ASN A 303 10.60 28.36 30.01
N LEU A 304 9.54 28.54 29.24
CA LEU A 304 9.16 29.78 28.58
C LEU A 304 8.25 30.68 29.47
N GLY A 305 7.90 30.22 30.68
CA GLY A 305 7.13 31.03 31.63
C GLY A 305 5.73 31.42 31.17
N CYS A 306 5.13 30.61 30.29
CA CYS A 306 3.75 30.79 29.90
C CYS A 306 2.86 30.03 30.90
N ASP A 307 2.40 30.72 31.94
CA ASP A 307 1.29 30.36 32.79
C ASP A 307 -0.06 30.57 32.07
#